data_ab0e865114284fd1425c2c097098c717
#
_entry.id   ab0e865114284fd1425c2c097098c717
#
_cell.length_a   1.000
_cell.length_b   1.000
_cell.length_c   1.000
_cell.angle_alpha   90.00
_cell.angle_beta   90.00
_cell.angle_gamma   90.00
#
_symmetry.space_group_name_H-M   'P 1'
#
loop_
_entity.id
_entity.type
_entity.pdbx_description
1 polymer ?
#
loop_
_entity_poly.entity_id
_entity_poly.type
_entity_poly.pdbx_seq_one_letter_code
_entity_poly.pdbx_strand_id
1 'polypeptide(L)'
;EIVEHVDNLDLYLQSCYDLLKKNGLMFTATINRTLTSYVKAIIGAEYVLRWLPIGTHDWNKFVKPEELQRKLNDKKFRTNNIQGLEFDPIFNKWKKSDNLSVNYIVCSLKN
;
A
#
# COMPACT_ATOMS: atom_id res chain seq x y z
N GLU A 1 2.87 -5.02 2.17
CA GLU A 1 1.99 -5.14 0.99
C GLU A 1 0.95 -6.25 1.14
N ILE A 2 0.16 -6.16 2.20
CA ILE A 2 -0.91 -7.13 2.46
C ILE A 2 -2.28 -6.54 2.10
N VAL A 3 -2.41 -5.23 2.20
CA VAL A 3 -3.71 -4.53 2.11
C VAL A 3 -4.45 -4.84 0.80
N GLU A 4 -3.73 -4.90 -0.32
CA GLU A 4 -4.33 -5.19 -1.63
C GLU A 4 -4.77 -6.65 -1.79
N HIS A 5 -4.42 -7.52 -0.85
CA HIS A 5 -4.77 -8.94 -0.90
C HIS A 5 -5.89 -9.33 0.07
N VAL A 6 -6.41 -8.40 0.87
CA VAL A 6 -7.50 -8.70 1.81
C VAL A 6 -8.85 -8.46 1.15
N ASP A 7 -9.81 -9.33 1.44
CA ASP A 7 -11.15 -9.23 0.85
C ASP A 7 -11.99 -8.12 1.49
N ASN A 8 -11.79 -7.88 2.80
CA ASN A 8 -12.52 -6.85 3.53
C ASN A 8 -11.54 -5.93 4.25
N LEU A 9 -11.21 -4.83 3.60
CA LEU A 9 -10.25 -3.87 4.13
C LEU A 9 -10.73 -3.21 5.42
N ASP A 10 -12.02 -2.90 5.53
CA ASP A 10 -12.57 -2.28 6.74
C ASP A 10 -12.42 -3.18 7.95
N LEU A 11 -12.74 -4.47 7.80
CA LEU A 11 -12.58 -5.44 8.88
C LEU A 11 -11.10 -5.64 9.25
N TYR A 12 -10.23 -5.69 8.26
CA TYR A 12 -8.79 -5.83 8.49
C TYR A 12 -8.25 -4.65 9.30
N LEU A 13 -8.59 -3.42 8.92
CA LEU A 13 -8.14 -2.23 9.63
C LEU A 13 -8.71 -2.15 11.04
N GLN A 14 -9.98 -2.55 11.23
CA GLN A 14 -10.58 -2.59 12.56
C GLN A 14 -9.84 -3.60 13.46
N SER A 15 -9.50 -4.75 12.92
CA SER A 15 -8.75 -5.78 13.66
C SER A 15 -7.36 -5.29 14.05
N CYS A 16 -6.68 -4.59 13.13
CA CYS A 16 -5.38 -3.98 13.44
C CYS A 16 -5.49 -2.93 14.54
N TYR A 17 -6.53 -2.10 14.50
CA TYR A 17 -6.79 -1.11 15.53
C TYR A 17 -6.97 -1.76 16.90
N ASP A 18 -7.77 -2.83 16.96
CA ASP A 18 -8.07 -3.51 18.21
C ASP A 18 -6.84 -4.19 18.82
N LEU A 19 -5.93 -4.67 17.97
CA LEU A 19 -4.71 -5.35 18.42
C LEU A 19 -3.60 -4.38 18.88
N LEU A 20 -3.63 -3.13 18.42
CA LEU A 20 -2.61 -2.16 18.79
C LEU A 20 -2.83 -1.62 20.18
N LYS A 21 -1.74 -1.31 20.86
CA LYS A 21 -1.78 -0.58 22.13
C LYS A 21 -2.05 0.89 21.87
N LYS A 22 -2.58 1.59 22.86
CA LYS A 22 -2.76 3.04 22.81
C LYS A 22 -1.42 3.71 22.46
N ASN A 23 -1.45 4.68 21.57
CA ASN A 23 -0.26 5.36 21.03
C ASN A 23 0.64 4.46 20.19
N GLY A 24 0.17 3.26 19.82
CA GLY A 24 0.89 2.38 18.92
C GLY A 24 0.91 2.91 17.48
N LEU A 25 1.96 2.56 16.75
CA LEU A 25 2.12 2.92 15.35
C LEU A 25 1.81 1.73 14.46
N MET A 26 1.19 2.01 13.32
CA MET A 26 0.97 1.01 12.27
C MET A 26 1.51 1.54 10.96
N PHE A 27 2.28 0.70 10.26
CA PHE A 27 2.77 1.00 8.92
C PHE A 27 1.99 0.17 7.91
N THR A 28 1.38 0.83 6.94
CA THR A 28 0.62 0.18 5.89
C THR A 28 1.30 0.45 4.56
N ALA A 29 1.85 -0.60 3.95
CA ALA A 29 2.51 -0.52 2.64
C ALA A 29 1.60 -1.17 1.60
N THR A 30 1.38 -0.49 0.48
CA THR A 30 0.51 -0.99 -0.58
C THR A 30 0.81 -0.32 -1.91
N ILE A 31 -0.02 -0.58 -2.91
CA ILE A 31 0.13 -0.08 -4.27
C ILE A 31 -1.05 0.81 -4.62
N ASN A 32 -0.77 2.00 -5.15
CA ASN A 32 -1.78 2.96 -5.57
C ASN A 32 -2.48 2.47 -6.85
N ARG A 33 -3.80 2.65 -6.93
CA ARG A 33 -4.58 2.31 -8.12
C ARG A 33 -4.45 3.42 -9.16
N THR A 34 -3.39 3.37 -9.95
CA THR A 34 -3.09 4.32 -11.01
C THR A 34 -2.74 3.59 -12.29
N LEU A 35 -2.76 4.30 -13.41
CA LEU A 35 -2.29 3.73 -14.69
C LEU A 35 -0.81 3.35 -14.60
N THR A 36 0.01 4.16 -13.93
CA THR A 36 1.42 3.86 -13.72
C THR A 36 1.60 2.56 -12.93
N SER A 37 0.82 2.32 -11.88
CA SER A 37 0.90 1.08 -11.12
C SER A 37 0.47 -0.13 -11.95
N TYR A 38 -0.54 0.02 -12.81
CA TYR A 38 -0.97 -1.02 -13.71
C TYR A 38 0.17 -1.44 -14.64
N VAL A 39 0.83 -0.47 -15.26
CA VAL A 39 1.94 -0.74 -16.18
C VAL A 39 3.11 -1.37 -15.45
N LYS A 40 3.54 -0.80 -14.33
CA LYS A 40 4.74 -1.28 -13.62
C LYS A 40 4.52 -2.57 -12.86
N ALA A 41 3.41 -2.70 -12.15
CA ALA A 41 3.19 -3.87 -11.31
C ALA A 41 2.67 -5.06 -12.09
N ILE A 42 1.72 -4.85 -12.99
CA ILE A 42 1.06 -5.94 -13.69
C ILE A 42 1.77 -6.25 -15.00
N ILE A 43 1.89 -5.27 -15.90
CA ILE A 43 2.53 -5.52 -17.20
C ILE A 43 4.03 -5.74 -17.02
N GLY A 44 4.70 -4.85 -16.28
CA GLY A 44 6.16 -4.93 -16.10
C GLY A 44 6.57 -6.15 -15.31
N ALA A 45 6.13 -6.27 -14.06
CA ALA A 45 6.62 -7.31 -13.16
C ALA A 45 6.07 -8.70 -13.50
N GLU A 46 4.80 -8.80 -13.89
CA GLU A 46 4.17 -10.10 -14.13
C GLU A 46 4.37 -10.62 -15.55
N TYR A 47 4.18 -9.78 -16.57
CA TYR A 47 4.20 -10.22 -17.97
C TYR A 47 5.57 -10.06 -18.64
N VAL A 48 6.20 -8.92 -18.51
CA VAL A 48 7.47 -8.63 -19.22
C VAL A 48 8.66 -9.22 -18.48
N LEU A 49 8.86 -8.82 -17.23
CA LEU A 49 10.02 -9.25 -16.44
C LEU A 49 9.83 -10.60 -15.79
N ARG A 50 8.58 -11.01 -15.59
CA ARG A 50 8.20 -12.28 -14.95
C ARG A 50 8.85 -12.47 -13.58
N TRP A 51 9.04 -11.39 -12.86
CA TRP A 51 9.52 -11.45 -11.48
C TRP A 51 8.51 -12.11 -10.55
N LEU A 52 7.22 -11.99 -10.90
CA LEU A 52 6.10 -12.53 -10.13
C LEU A 52 5.21 -13.38 -11.06
N PRO A 53 4.53 -14.40 -10.51
CA PRO A 53 3.55 -15.15 -11.30
C PRO A 53 2.45 -14.25 -11.85
N ILE A 54 1.97 -14.55 -13.04
CA ILE A 54 0.85 -13.84 -13.65
C ILE A 54 -0.37 -13.98 -12.72
N GLY A 55 -1.06 -12.85 -12.46
CA GLY A 55 -2.21 -12.84 -11.57
C GLY A 55 -1.89 -12.57 -10.11
N THR A 56 -0.62 -12.34 -9.76
CA THR A 56 -0.22 -11.99 -8.38
C THR A 56 -0.91 -10.71 -7.91
N HIS A 57 -1.08 -9.72 -8.81
CA HIS A 57 -1.72 -8.46 -8.48
C HIS A 57 -3.08 -8.35 -9.17
N ASP A 58 -4.09 -7.89 -8.42
CA ASP A 58 -5.37 -7.46 -8.96
C ASP A 58 -5.47 -5.94 -8.82
N TRP A 59 -5.38 -5.22 -9.95
CA TRP A 59 -5.37 -3.76 -9.96
C TRP A 59 -6.61 -3.16 -9.28
N ASN A 60 -7.77 -3.82 -9.39
CA ASN A 60 -9.00 -3.35 -8.76
C ASN A 60 -8.91 -3.36 -7.23
N LYS A 61 -8.00 -4.14 -6.66
CA LYS A 61 -7.76 -4.20 -5.22
C LYS A 61 -6.66 -3.25 -4.76
N PHE A 62 -6.00 -2.56 -5.67
CA PHE A 62 -5.05 -1.51 -5.31
C PHE A 62 -5.79 -0.36 -4.65
N VAL A 63 -5.14 0.30 -3.71
CA VAL A 63 -5.79 1.29 -2.84
C VAL A 63 -5.15 2.64 -3.02
N LYS A 64 -5.95 3.65 -3.39
CA LYS A 64 -5.47 5.04 -3.49
C LYS A 64 -5.16 5.59 -2.10
N PRO A 65 -4.14 6.47 -1.96
CA PRO A 65 -3.81 7.05 -0.66
C PRO A 65 -5.00 7.72 0.02
N GLU A 66 -5.84 8.44 -0.73
CA GLU A 66 -7.02 9.12 -0.19
C GLU A 66 -8.05 8.12 0.36
N GLU A 67 -8.23 7.00 -0.34
CA GLU A 67 -9.14 5.94 0.10
C GLU A 67 -8.63 5.30 1.40
N LEU A 68 -7.34 5.01 1.46
CA LEU A 68 -6.74 4.39 2.64
C LEU A 68 -6.77 5.35 3.84
N GLN A 69 -6.45 6.62 3.65
CA GLN A 69 -6.51 7.61 4.70
C GLN A 69 -7.92 7.76 5.27
N ARG A 70 -8.94 7.81 4.38
CA ARG A 70 -10.33 7.91 4.81
C ARG A 70 -10.73 6.70 5.64
N LYS A 71 -10.38 5.50 5.21
CA LYS A 71 -10.70 4.27 5.95
C LYS A 71 -9.98 4.22 7.29
N LEU A 72 -8.73 4.66 7.34
CA LEU A 72 -7.97 4.75 8.59
C LEU A 72 -8.60 5.76 9.55
N ASN A 73 -9.00 6.93 9.06
CA ASN A 73 -9.67 7.94 9.88
C ASN A 73 -11.01 7.41 10.43
N ASP A 74 -11.76 6.66 9.63
CA ASP A 74 -13.02 6.05 10.07
C ASP A 74 -12.80 5.05 11.19
N LYS A 75 -11.65 4.42 11.26
CA LYS A 75 -11.26 3.49 12.33
C LYS A 75 -10.51 4.19 13.47
N LYS A 76 -10.51 5.53 13.50
CA LYS A 76 -9.88 6.37 14.52
C LYS A 76 -8.35 6.33 14.54
N PHE A 77 -7.74 5.91 13.46
CA PHE A 77 -6.30 6.12 13.25
C PHE A 77 -6.05 7.56 12.84
N ARG A 78 -4.92 8.11 13.26
CA ARG A 78 -4.44 9.41 12.79
C ARG A 78 -3.24 9.19 11.88
N THR A 79 -3.32 9.71 10.65
CA THR A 79 -2.19 9.63 9.72
C THR A 79 -1.06 10.54 10.21
N ASN A 80 0.12 9.95 10.39
CA ASN A 80 1.31 10.69 10.80
C ASN A 80 2.18 11.06 9.61
N ASN A 81 2.36 10.15 8.66
CA ASN A 81 3.19 10.38 7.48
C ASN A 81 2.79 9.45 6.34
N ILE A 82 3.00 9.93 5.10
CA ILE A 82 2.88 9.12 3.89
C ILE A 82 4.18 9.26 3.11
N GLN A 83 4.73 8.14 2.68
CA GLN A 83 5.99 8.10 1.94
C GLN A 83 5.84 7.23 0.71
N GLY A 84 6.21 7.78 -0.47
CA GLY A 84 6.32 7.00 -1.69
C GLY A 84 7.57 6.13 -1.69
N LEU A 85 7.51 5.04 -2.44
CA LEU A 85 8.62 4.13 -2.65
C LEU A 85 8.80 3.86 -4.14
N GLU A 86 10.01 3.90 -4.62
CA GLU A 86 10.35 3.55 -6.00
C GLU A 86 11.38 2.44 -6.03
N PHE A 87 11.19 1.49 -6.94
CA PHE A 87 12.14 0.41 -7.17
C PHE A 87 13.04 0.75 -8.34
N ASP A 88 14.35 0.64 -8.14
CA ASP A 88 15.36 0.79 -9.19
C ASP A 88 15.77 -0.61 -9.66
N PRO A 89 15.33 -1.04 -10.86
CA PRO A 89 15.66 -2.37 -11.36
C PRO A 89 17.13 -2.52 -11.76
N ILE A 90 17.81 -1.44 -12.09
CA ILE A 90 19.22 -1.47 -12.48
C ILE A 90 20.10 -1.84 -11.28
N PHE A 91 19.86 -1.19 -10.14
CA PHE A 91 20.64 -1.43 -8.91
C PHE A 91 19.93 -2.38 -7.94
N ASN A 92 18.73 -2.86 -8.28
CA ASN A 92 17.93 -3.76 -7.46
C ASN A 92 17.72 -3.21 -6.04
N LYS A 93 17.34 -1.94 -5.95
CA LYS A 93 17.17 -1.24 -4.68
C LYS A 93 15.84 -0.50 -4.63
N TRP A 94 15.26 -0.43 -3.42
CA TRP A 94 14.14 0.43 -3.10
C TRP A 94 14.65 1.76 -2.54
N LYS A 95 13.99 2.86 -2.89
CA LYS A 95 14.33 4.17 -2.35
C LYS A 95 13.08 4.96 -2.01
N LYS A 96 13.21 5.90 -1.08
CA LYS A 96 12.14 6.84 -0.75
C LYS A 96 11.93 7.80 -1.91
N SER A 97 10.68 8.19 -2.13
CA SER A 97 10.29 9.12 -3.19
C SER A 97 9.10 9.95 -2.75
N ASP A 98 8.96 11.14 -3.31
CA ASP A 98 7.74 11.94 -3.14
C ASP A 98 6.63 11.47 -4.08
N ASN A 99 6.94 10.55 -4.99
CA ASN A 99 5.99 10.00 -5.95
C ASN A 99 5.18 8.86 -5.30
N LEU A 100 3.87 9.07 -5.13
CA LEU A 100 2.95 8.09 -4.56
C LEU A 100 2.22 7.27 -5.63
N SER A 101 2.63 7.37 -6.90
CA SER A 101 1.87 6.79 -8.01
C SER A 101 1.88 5.27 -8.08
N VAL A 102 2.83 4.61 -7.46
CA VAL A 102 2.89 3.14 -7.42
C VAL A 102 2.89 2.65 -5.98
N ASN A 103 4.05 2.49 -5.38
CA ASN A 103 4.17 1.99 -4.01
C ASN A 103 4.22 3.14 -3.00
N TYR A 104 3.55 2.97 -1.87
CA TYR A 104 3.60 3.94 -0.80
C TYR A 104 3.41 3.28 0.57
N ILE A 105 3.86 3.96 1.62
CA ILE A 105 3.68 3.53 3.02
C ILE A 105 2.97 4.64 3.77
N VAL A 106 1.95 4.27 4.53
CA VAL A 106 1.26 5.18 5.46
C VAL A 106 1.64 4.80 6.89
N CYS A 107 2.13 5.78 7.64
CA CYS A 107 2.35 5.62 9.07
C CYS A 107 1.15 6.19 9.81
N SER A 108 0.49 5.39 10.62
CA SER A 108 -0.72 5.75 11.35
C SER A 108 -0.53 5.55 12.85
N LEU A 109 -1.16 6.41 13.64
CA LEU A 109 -1.11 6.39 15.11
C LEU A 109 -2.48 6.02 15.65
N LYS A 110 -2.51 5.06 16.57
CA LYS A 110 -3.73 4.78 17.34
C LYS A 110 -3.84 5.77 18.50
N ASN A 111 -4.90 6.57 18.46
CA ASN A 111 -5.17 7.50 19.55
C ASN A 111 -5.76 6.83 20.77
#